data_d79296127e90f5b610247c5f8efa0677
#
_entry.id   d79296127e90f5b610247c5f8efa0677
#
_cell.length_a   1.000
_cell.length_b   1.000
_cell.length_c   1.000
_cell.angle_alpha   90.00
_cell.angle_beta   90.00
_cell.angle_gamma   90.00
#
_symmetry.space_group_name_H-M   'P 1'
#
loop_
_entity.id
_entity.type
_entity.pdbx_description
1 polymer ?
#
loop_
_entity_poly.entity_id
_entity_poly.type
_entity_poly.pdbx_seq_one_letter_code
_entity_poly.pdbx_strand_id
1 'polypeptide(L)'
;MKSKQRLMSAINRQIPDRLPVTTHHIMPYFLNKYMKGMDNDHFFAETGLDPIIWTTPYMPDEKKGQFRINSSNEADIFSIRKIFSEKWRIEEQALEDPKYKTTRFLVHTPKGTLTTILQANEYTVWVLEPMIKEKKDIELIAEYADTPLC
;
A
#
# COMPACT_ATOMS: atom_id res chain seq x y z
N MET A 1 -18.08 -25.16 -5.49
CA MET A 1 -18.04 -24.14 -4.37
C MET A 1 -17.40 -22.87 -4.92
N LYS A 2 -17.88 -21.68 -4.52
CA LYS A 2 -17.20 -20.40 -4.88
C LYS A 2 -15.93 -20.23 -4.04
N SER A 3 -14.93 -19.50 -4.55
CA SER A 3 -13.63 -19.30 -3.87
C SER A 3 -13.76 -18.85 -2.42
N LYS A 4 -14.59 -17.83 -2.13
CA LYS A 4 -14.84 -17.38 -0.76
C LYS A 4 -15.38 -18.50 0.14
N GLN A 5 -16.34 -19.28 -0.36
CA GLN A 5 -16.91 -20.39 0.42
C GLN A 5 -15.88 -21.47 0.68
N ARG A 6 -15.03 -21.77 -0.31
CA ARG A 6 -13.94 -22.75 -0.21
C ARG A 6 -12.92 -22.36 0.83
N LEU A 7 -12.45 -21.10 0.78
CA LEU A 7 -11.53 -20.54 1.76
C LEU A 7 -12.13 -20.56 3.18
N MET A 8 -13.39 -20.10 3.31
CA MET A 8 -14.07 -20.10 4.62
C MET A 8 -14.28 -21.51 5.17
N SER A 9 -14.62 -22.50 4.34
CA SER A 9 -14.73 -23.90 4.77
C SER A 9 -13.40 -24.41 5.31
N ALA A 10 -12.28 -24.14 4.61
CA ALA A 10 -10.97 -24.56 5.07
C ALA A 10 -10.55 -23.87 6.38
N ILE A 11 -10.78 -22.56 6.50
CA ILE A 11 -10.52 -21.80 7.74
C ILE A 11 -11.32 -22.34 8.92
N ASN A 12 -12.58 -22.71 8.68
CA ASN A 12 -13.47 -23.28 9.69
C ASN A 12 -13.26 -24.80 9.91
N ARG A 13 -12.17 -25.38 9.40
CA ARG A 13 -11.82 -26.80 9.50
C ARG A 13 -12.90 -27.75 8.92
N GLN A 14 -13.64 -27.27 7.94
CA GLN A 14 -14.57 -28.08 7.16
C GLN A 14 -13.88 -28.57 5.87
N ILE A 15 -14.45 -29.59 5.25
CA ILE A 15 -13.91 -30.15 4.01
C ILE A 15 -14.43 -29.35 2.81
N PRO A 16 -13.58 -28.59 2.10
CA PRO A 16 -13.98 -27.92 0.87
C PRO A 16 -14.05 -28.91 -0.33
N ASP A 17 -14.60 -28.46 -1.45
CA ASP A 17 -14.69 -29.24 -2.69
C ASP A 17 -13.31 -29.59 -3.28
N ARG A 18 -12.31 -28.75 -3.05
CA ARG A 18 -10.89 -28.94 -3.32
C ARG A 18 -10.05 -28.12 -2.33
N LEU A 19 -8.77 -28.42 -2.24
CA LEU A 19 -7.87 -27.58 -1.45
C LEU A 19 -7.87 -26.14 -2.01
N PRO A 20 -8.10 -25.11 -1.17
CA PRO A 20 -7.93 -23.72 -1.61
C PRO A 20 -6.49 -23.46 -1.97
N VAL A 21 -6.27 -22.85 -3.14
CA VAL A 21 -4.95 -22.44 -3.60
C VAL A 21 -4.99 -20.97 -3.96
N THR A 22 -4.15 -20.19 -3.32
CA THR A 22 -4.09 -18.75 -3.54
C THR A 22 -2.66 -18.23 -3.47
N THR A 23 -2.47 -16.98 -3.86
CA THR A 23 -1.24 -16.23 -3.61
C THR A 23 -1.56 -14.95 -2.85
N HIS A 24 -0.63 -14.50 -2.03
CA HIS A 24 -0.82 -13.34 -1.16
C HIS A 24 -1.04 -12.06 -1.96
N HIS A 25 -0.20 -11.81 -2.94
CA HIS A 25 -0.39 -10.75 -3.96
C HIS A 25 0.48 -11.09 -5.17
N ILE A 26 0.13 -10.49 -6.29
CA ILE A 26 0.86 -10.66 -7.54
C ILE A 26 1.57 -9.36 -7.85
N MET A 27 2.89 -9.43 -8.02
CA MET A 27 3.68 -8.25 -8.29
C MET A 27 3.32 -7.64 -9.65
N PRO A 28 3.09 -6.32 -9.74
CA PRO A 28 2.85 -5.64 -11.02
C PRO A 28 3.94 -5.93 -12.08
N TYR A 29 5.20 -6.05 -11.65
CA TYR A 29 6.30 -6.45 -12.52
C TYR A 29 6.03 -7.80 -13.21
N PHE A 30 5.57 -8.80 -12.45
CA PHE A 30 5.27 -10.13 -13.00
C PHE A 30 4.10 -10.06 -13.99
N LEU A 31 3.03 -9.35 -13.63
CA LEU A 31 1.87 -9.19 -14.49
C LEU A 31 2.23 -8.47 -15.80
N ASN A 32 3.02 -7.41 -15.72
CA ASN A 32 3.45 -6.64 -16.89
C ASN A 32 4.40 -7.42 -17.78
N LYS A 33 5.40 -8.08 -17.21
CA LYS A 33 6.46 -8.75 -17.97
C LYS A 33 6.05 -10.10 -18.54
N TYR A 34 5.33 -10.91 -17.76
CA TYR A 34 5.04 -12.30 -18.11
C TYR A 34 3.57 -12.56 -18.46
N MET A 35 2.67 -11.71 -17.98
CA MET A 35 1.23 -11.88 -18.18
C MET A 35 0.61 -10.78 -19.06
N LYS A 36 1.42 -10.14 -19.90
CA LYS A 36 1.00 -9.14 -20.91
C LYS A 36 0.24 -7.93 -20.34
N GLY A 37 0.57 -7.51 -19.11
CA GLY A 37 -0.11 -6.42 -18.45
C GLY A 37 -1.50 -6.76 -17.89
N MET A 38 -1.77 -8.04 -17.69
CA MET A 38 -3.00 -8.52 -17.07
C MET A 38 -3.18 -7.91 -15.67
N ASP A 39 -4.40 -7.59 -15.29
CA ASP A 39 -4.72 -7.22 -13.91
C ASP A 39 -4.91 -8.43 -13.00
N ASN A 40 -5.03 -8.18 -11.70
CA ASN A 40 -5.17 -9.24 -10.69
C ASN A 40 -6.42 -10.09 -10.91
N ASP A 41 -7.55 -9.48 -11.26
CA ASP A 41 -8.83 -10.18 -11.40
C ASP A 41 -8.78 -11.16 -12.59
N HIS A 42 -8.25 -10.71 -13.71
CA HIS A 42 -8.02 -11.58 -14.87
C HIS A 42 -7.01 -12.70 -14.57
N PHE A 43 -5.93 -12.39 -13.85
CA PHE A 43 -4.94 -13.42 -13.47
C PHE A 43 -5.60 -14.53 -12.64
N PHE A 44 -6.37 -14.20 -11.62
CA PHE A 44 -7.06 -15.19 -10.82
C PHE A 44 -8.10 -15.97 -11.62
N ALA A 45 -8.80 -15.32 -12.53
CA ALA A 45 -9.78 -15.97 -13.40
C ALA A 45 -9.13 -16.99 -14.35
N GLU A 46 -8.00 -16.64 -14.97
CA GLU A 46 -7.30 -17.52 -15.90
C GLU A 46 -6.57 -18.68 -15.21
N THR A 47 -5.98 -18.43 -14.04
CA THR A 47 -5.22 -19.47 -13.32
C THR A 47 -6.11 -20.40 -12.50
N GLY A 48 -7.37 -20.03 -12.27
CA GLY A 48 -8.29 -20.80 -11.42
C GLY A 48 -7.91 -20.82 -9.95
N LEU A 49 -7.00 -19.94 -9.52
CA LEU A 49 -6.66 -19.75 -8.12
C LEU A 49 -7.84 -19.12 -7.35
N ASP A 50 -7.85 -19.32 -6.06
CA ASP A 50 -8.86 -18.71 -5.18
C ASP A 50 -8.39 -17.30 -4.79
N PRO A 51 -9.03 -16.22 -5.29
CA PRO A 51 -8.52 -14.86 -5.10
C PRO A 51 -8.59 -14.40 -3.65
N ILE A 52 -7.50 -13.77 -3.19
CA ILE A 52 -7.48 -12.88 -2.03
C ILE A 52 -7.11 -11.49 -2.56
N ILE A 53 -8.09 -10.60 -2.60
CA ILE A 53 -7.90 -9.24 -3.11
C ILE A 53 -7.81 -8.30 -1.92
N TRP A 54 -6.69 -7.59 -1.86
CA TRP A 54 -6.47 -6.57 -0.85
C TRP A 54 -7.14 -5.28 -1.29
N THR A 55 -8.08 -4.83 -0.50
CA THR A 55 -8.68 -3.50 -0.68
C THR A 55 -8.28 -2.61 0.48
N THR A 56 -7.95 -1.37 0.18
CA THR A 56 -7.71 -0.39 1.23
C THR A 56 -9.02 0.33 1.52
N PRO A 57 -9.50 0.32 2.77
CA PRO A 57 -10.73 1.02 3.13
C PRO A 57 -10.56 2.54 3.16
N TYR A 58 -9.38 3.03 2.77
CA TYR A 58 -9.01 4.43 2.90
C TYR A 58 -9.59 5.27 1.76
N MET A 59 -10.69 5.92 2.04
CA MET A 59 -11.18 7.02 1.22
C MET A 59 -10.84 8.34 1.95
N PRO A 60 -10.20 9.30 1.26
CA PRO A 60 -9.99 10.62 1.85
C PRO A 60 -11.34 11.28 2.14
N ASP A 61 -11.49 11.87 3.30
CA ASP A 61 -12.66 12.68 3.63
C ASP A 61 -12.44 14.11 3.13
N GLU A 62 -12.93 14.40 1.93
CA GLU A 62 -12.80 15.73 1.32
C GLU A 62 -13.44 16.83 2.17
N LYS A 63 -14.48 16.51 2.95
CA LYS A 63 -15.11 17.46 3.87
C LYS A 63 -14.21 17.87 5.02
N LYS A 64 -13.23 17.02 5.36
CA LYS A 64 -12.18 17.32 6.36
C LYS A 64 -10.90 17.86 5.73
N GLY A 65 -10.90 18.17 4.44
CA GLY A 65 -9.72 18.64 3.72
C GLY A 65 -8.66 17.56 3.53
N GLN A 66 -9.07 16.30 3.50
CA GLN A 66 -8.17 15.19 3.20
C GLN A 66 -8.15 14.96 1.70
N PHE A 67 -6.96 14.86 1.14
CA PHE A 67 -6.75 14.62 -0.28
C PHE A 67 -5.78 13.46 -0.48
N ARG A 68 -5.97 12.72 -1.58
CA ARG A 68 -4.99 11.73 -2.01
C ARG A 68 -4.05 12.36 -3.03
N ILE A 69 -2.76 12.25 -2.83
CA ILE A 69 -1.79 12.58 -3.88
C ILE A 69 -2.00 11.57 -5.01
N ASN A 70 -2.44 12.05 -6.17
CA ASN A 70 -2.50 11.23 -7.38
C ASN A 70 -1.08 10.88 -7.80
N SER A 71 -0.62 9.68 -7.46
CA SER A 71 0.56 9.14 -8.10
C SER A 71 0.14 8.59 -9.47
N SER A 72 0.82 8.99 -10.51
CA SER A 72 0.61 8.50 -11.89
C SER A 72 0.91 7.02 -12.08
N ASN A 73 1.30 6.30 -11.02
CA ASN A 73 1.58 4.88 -10.99
C ASN A 73 0.68 4.19 -9.98
N GLU A 74 -0.33 3.47 -10.46
CA GLU A 74 -1.19 2.60 -9.66
C GLU A 74 -0.41 1.51 -8.89
N ALA A 75 0.82 1.22 -9.30
CA ALA A 75 1.74 0.29 -8.66
C ALA A 75 2.47 0.87 -7.44
N ASP A 76 2.23 2.12 -7.06
CA ASP A 76 2.89 2.72 -5.92
C ASP A 76 2.26 2.21 -4.61
N ILE A 77 2.88 1.22 -3.99
CA ILE A 77 2.56 0.71 -2.65
C ILE A 77 2.43 1.85 -1.62
N PHE A 78 3.03 3.01 -1.91
CA PHE A 78 2.94 4.21 -1.09
C PHE A 78 1.70 5.06 -1.32
N SER A 79 0.90 4.79 -2.35
CA SER A 79 -0.34 5.53 -2.62
C SER A 79 -1.30 5.52 -1.42
N ILE A 80 -1.20 4.49 -0.59
CA ILE A 80 -1.99 4.32 0.64
C ILE A 80 -1.58 5.33 1.73
N ARG A 81 -0.32 5.76 1.73
CA ARG A 81 0.24 6.67 2.75
C ARG A 81 0.20 8.14 2.32
N LYS A 82 -0.33 8.43 1.15
CA LYS A 82 -0.38 9.79 0.58
C LYS A 82 -1.70 10.51 0.85
N ILE A 83 -2.34 10.25 1.96
CA ILE A 83 -3.43 11.08 2.44
C ILE A 83 -2.81 12.24 3.19
N PHE A 84 -3.12 13.46 2.77
CA PHE A 84 -2.63 14.67 3.40
C PHE A 84 -3.81 15.59 3.79
N SER A 85 -3.56 16.40 4.78
CA SER A 85 -4.44 17.47 5.24
C SER A 85 -3.62 18.72 5.54
N GLU A 86 -4.28 19.79 5.97
CA GLU A 86 -3.55 21.00 6.40
C GLU A 86 -2.58 20.73 7.56
N LYS A 87 -2.92 19.76 8.45
CA LYS A 87 -2.10 19.39 9.60
C LYS A 87 -1.13 18.25 9.35
N TRP A 88 -1.25 17.58 8.21
CA TRP A 88 -0.42 16.44 7.80
C TRP A 88 -0.03 16.61 6.35
N ARG A 89 0.93 17.48 6.07
CA ARG A 89 1.35 17.82 4.70
C ARG A 89 2.60 17.03 4.33
N ILE A 90 2.53 16.33 3.20
CA ILE A 90 3.62 15.49 2.71
C ILE A 90 4.35 16.22 1.58
N GLU A 91 5.66 16.31 1.69
CA GLU A 91 6.58 16.79 0.66
C GLU A 91 7.50 15.65 0.23
N GLU A 92 7.70 15.51 -1.07
CA GLU A 92 8.57 14.48 -1.66
C GLU A 92 9.83 15.12 -2.22
N GLN A 93 10.99 14.59 -1.84
CA GLN A 93 12.30 15.01 -2.34
C GLN A 93 13.01 13.81 -2.95
N ALA A 94 13.27 13.86 -4.27
CA ALA A 94 14.12 12.88 -4.91
C ALA A 94 15.55 13.03 -4.40
N LEU A 95 16.19 11.91 -4.04
CA LEU A 95 17.59 11.86 -3.67
C LEU A 95 18.38 11.20 -4.80
N GLU A 96 19.58 11.71 -5.07
CA GLU A 96 20.47 11.09 -6.04
C GLU A 96 20.97 9.74 -5.50
N ASP A 97 20.73 8.69 -6.26
CA ASP A 97 21.20 7.34 -6.00
C ASP A 97 21.47 6.66 -7.35
N PRO A 98 22.68 6.14 -7.59
CA PRO A 98 23.05 5.57 -8.89
C PRO A 98 22.35 4.25 -9.22
N LYS A 99 21.72 3.62 -8.23
CA LYS A 99 21.21 2.26 -8.36
C LYS A 99 19.71 2.16 -8.15
N TYR A 100 19.15 2.96 -7.24
CA TYR A 100 17.76 2.84 -6.81
C TYR A 100 17.03 4.17 -6.86
N LYS A 101 15.75 4.13 -7.16
CA LYS A 101 14.90 5.30 -6.98
C LYS A 101 14.77 5.58 -5.48
N THR A 102 15.45 6.62 -5.02
CA THR A 102 15.46 7.00 -3.60
C THR A 102 14.66 8.27 -3.40
N THR A 103 13.71 8.25 -2.48
CA THR A 103 12.83 9.38 -2.18
C THR A 103 12.79 9.62 -0.68
N ARG A 104 13.05 10.85 -0.28
CA ARG A 104 12.79 11.34 1.08
C ARG A 104 11.39 11.93 1.12
N PHE A 105 10.63 11.52 2.12
CA PHE A 105 9.34 12.12 2.45
C PHE A 105 9.48 12.94 3.72
N LEU A 106 9.04 14.19 3.66
CA LEU A 106 8.92 15.07 4.81
C LEU A 106 7.44 15.21 5.12
N VAL A 107 7.07 14.93 6.36
CA VAL A 107 5.69 15.09 6.82
C VAL A 107 5.67 16.25 7.79
N HIS A 108 5.13 17.37 7.33
CA HIS A 108 5.02 18.59 8.12
C HIS A 108 3.76 18.57 8.97
N THR A 109 3.93 18.76 10.26
CA THR A 109 2.85 18.94 11.23
C THR A 109 2.99 20.28 11.96
N PRO A 110 1.95 20.78 12.63
CA PRO A 110 2.03 22.04 13.39
C PRO A 110 3.12 22.07 14.48
N LYS A 111 3.53 20.89 15.00
CA LYS A 111 4.50 20.79 16.10
C LYS A 111 5.86 20.21 15.68
N GLY A 112 6.03 19.83 14.44
CA GLY A 112 7.31 19.29 13.97
C GLY A 112 7.22 18.63 12.61
N THR A 113 8.37 18.20 12.11
CA THR A 113 8.48 17.49 10.82
C THR A 113 9.04 16.08 11.03
N LEU A 114 8.33 15.09 10.52
CA LEU A 114 8.79 13.72 10.45
C LEU A 114 9.46 13.47 9.10
N THR A 115 10.45 12.60 9.07
CA THR A 115 11.12 12.23 7.81
C THR A 115 11.20 10.72 7.67
N THR A 116 11.11 10.23 6.43
CA THR A 116 11.36 8.83 6.09
C THR A 116 12.02 8.77 4.72
N ILE A 117 12.91 7.82 4.51
CA ILE A 117 13.55 7.59 3.22
C ILE A 117 13.17 6.21 2.73
N LEU A 118 12.70 6.17 1.50
CA LEU A 118 12.28 4.97 0.83
C LEU A 118 13.11 4.76 -0.43
N GLN A 119 13.47 3.52 -0.68
CA GLN A 119 14.10 3.10 -1.91
C GLN A 119 13.22 2.13 -2.67
N ALA A 120 13.28 2.18 -3.99
CA ALA A 120 12.51 1.32 -4.86
C ALA A 120 13.36 0.80 -6.02
N ASN A 121 13.06 -0.40 -6.45
CA ASN A 121 13.46 -0.94 -7.75
C ASN A 121 12.22 -1.41 -8.52
N GLU A 122 12.41 -2.10 -9.64
CA GLU A 122 11.30 -2.63 -10.44
C GLU A 122 10.44 -3.70 -9.73
N TYR A 123 10.95 -4.29 -8.65
CA TYR A 123 10.29 -5.41 -7.95
C TYR A 123 9.61 -4.99 -6.66
N THR A 124 10.22 -4.09 -5.91
CA THR A 124 9.77 -3.81 -4.54
C THR A 124 10.23 -2.45 -4.05
N VAL A 125 9.69 -2.08 -2.93
CA VAL A 125 10.06 -0.87 -2.19
C VAL A 125 10.40 -1.25 -0.77
N TRP A 126 11.41 -0.60 -0.18
CA TRP A 126 11.80 -0.79 1.20
C TRP A 126 12.10 0.54 1.90
N VAL A 127 12.04 0.49 3.22
CA VAL A 127 12.35 1.62 4.08
C VAL A 127 13.84 1.64 4.35
N LEU A 128 14.52 2.70 3.93
CA LEU A 128 15.93 2.94 4.24
C LEU A 128 16.07 3.67 5.58
N GLU A 129 15.19 4.64 5.83
CA GLU A 129 15.12 5.39 7.07
C GLU A 129 13.68 5.38 7.58
N PRO A 130 13.40 4.85 8.78
CA PRO A 130 12.05 4.82 9.33
C PRO A 130 11.55 6.21 9.69
N MET A 131 10.22 6.40 9.65
CA MET A 131 9.60 7.66 10.05
C MET A 131 9.69 7.91 11.56
N ILE A 132 9.57 6.85 12.36
CA ILE A 132 9.65 6.91 13.81
C ILE A 132 11.10 6.69 14.22
N LYS A 133 11.74 7.70 14.81
CA LYS A 133 13.12 7.67 15.30
C LYS A 133 13.18 7.81 16.81
N GLU A 134 12.20 8.47 17.40
CA GLU A 134 12.11 8.72 18.83
C GLU A 134 10.64 8.73 19.30
N LYS A 135 10.44 8.72 20.61
CA LYS A 135 9.09 8.62 21.19
C LYS A 135 8.17 9.77 20.79
N LYS A 136 8.71 10.98 20.69
CA LYS A 136 7.93 12.16 20.29
C LYS A 136 7.34 12.04 18.87
N ASP A 137 7.96 11.26 17.98
CA ASP A 137 7.46 11.04 16.62
C ASP A 137 6.12 10.29 16.65
N ILE A 138 5.96 9.36 17.59
CA ILE A 138 4.70 8.63 17.81
C ILE A 138 3.60 9.60 18.25
N GLU A 139 3.93 10.55 19.11
CA GLU A 139 2.98 11.57 19.60
C GLU A 139 2.51 12.48 18.47
N LEU A 140 3.42 12.89 17.57
CA LEU A 140 3.07 13.67 16.38
C LEU A 140 2.16 12.88 15.43
N ILE A 141 2.45 11.60 15.22
CA ILE A 141 1.60 10.73 14.39
C ILE A 141 0.21 10.58 15.03
N ALA A 142 0.15 10.31 16.32
CA ALA A 142 -1.11 10.10 17.02
C ALA A 142 -2.00 11.38 17.05
N GLU A 143 -1.37 12.56 17.10
CA GLU A 143 -2.09 13.82 17.16
C GLU A 143 -2.53 14.34 15.78
N TYR A 144 -1.72 14.13 14.74
CA TYR A 144 -1.90 14.80 13.45
C TYR A 144 -2.17 13.87 12.27
N ALA A 145 -1.81 12.60 12.35
CA ALA A 145 -2.11 11.68 11.26
C ALA A 145 -3.63 11.49 11.17
N ASP A 146 -4.17 11.83 10.01
CA ASP A 146 -5.59 11.68 9.77
C ASP A 146 -5.99 10.19 9.81
N THR A 147 -6.98 9.88 10.64
CA THR A 147 -7.60 8.56 10.64
C THR A 147 -8.54 8.48 9.44
N PRO A 148 -8.32 7.55 8.52
CA PRO A 148 -9.22 7.37 7.40
C PRO A 148 -10.61 6.95 7.88
N LEU A 149 -11.62 7.33 7.11
CA LEU A 149 -12.97 6.81 7.31
C LEU A 149 -12.99 5.31 6.97
N CYS A 150 -13.48 4.52 7.89
CA CYS A 150 -13.83 3.11 7.66
C CYS A 150 -15.23 3.00 7.10
#